data_09fc18672af1f2ca3326b1ac7f5755c9
#
_entry.id   09fc18672af1f2ca3326b1ac7f5755c9
#
_cell.length_a   1.000
_cell.length_b   1.000
_cell.length_c   1.000
_cell.angle_alpha   90.00
_cell.angle_beta   90.00
_cell.angle_gamma   90.00
#
_symmetry.space_group_name_H-M   'P 1'
#
loop_
_entity.id
_entity.type
_entity.pdbx_description
1 polymer ?
#
loop_
_entity_poly.entity_id
_entity_poly.type
_entity_poly.pdbx_seq_one_letter_code
_entity_poly.pdbx_strand_id
1 'polypeptide(L)'
;VAKRPARKPAAPRVIANPPRRFVVGISGASGAWYAQRLLAILLEQGHEVHLVVSDYGKRLLFDESGIKTIDLESMCPGLHKSLSAKDRTEVNRRLFIHPNKDVGAVIASGSFLHDGMVVIPCSSSSLGAIATGAGSNLLTRAAMVTLKERRPLIICHREMPLNLIDIRNMETLALAGATICSPNPGFYLLPKSIDDIIDFTVGKILDLLKVEHELKTRWEHAETKE
;
A
#
# COMPACT_ATOMS: atom_id res chain seq x y z
N VAL A 1 -6.20 -10.37 -20.67
CA VAL A 1 -5.45 -9.89 -19.53
C VAL A 1 -3.97 -9.91 -19.92
N ALA A 2 -3.34 -8.73 -20.06
CA ALA A 2 -1.93 -8.63 -20.44
C ALA A 2 -1.06 -9.16 -19.29
N LYS A 3 -0.30 -10.22 -19.52
CA LYS A 3 0.67 -10.73 -18.54
C LYS A 3 1.78 -9.70 -18.35
N ARG A 4 1.97 -9.23 -17.13
CA ARG A 4 3.06 -8.33 -16.73
C ARG A 4 4.43 -9.00 -17.00
N PRO A 5 5.38 -8.35 -17.70
CA PRO A 5 6.73 -8.87 -17.85
C PRO A 5 7.42 -8.96 -16.48
N ALA A 6 8.09 -10.07 -16.20
CA ALA A 6 8.80 -10.29 -14.95
C ALA A 6 10.03 -9.38 -14.85
N ARG A 7 10.08 -8.54 -13.83
CA ARG A 7 11.27 -7.73 -13.48
C ARG A 7 12.33 -8.65 -12.88
N LYS A 8 13.61 -8.49 -13.27
CA LYS A 8 14.72 -9.20 -12.62
C LYS A 8 14.81 -8.76 -11.16
N PRO A 9 14.85 -9.70 -10.19
CA PRO A 9 14.99 -9.37 -8.78
C PRO A 9 16.34 -8.72 -8.51
N ALA A 10 16.34 -7.64 -7.73
CA ALA A 10 17.56 -7.09 -7.14
C ALA A 10 18.04 -8.03 -6.02
N ALA A 11 19.35 -8.11 -5.81
CA ALA A 11 19.92 -8.90 -4.72
C ALA A 11 19.39 -8.42 -3.35
N PRO A 12 19.12 -9.31 -2.39
CA PRO A 12 18.63 -8.92 -1.07
C PRO A 12 19.65 -8.01 -0.38
N ARG A 13 19.21 -6.83 0.04
CA ARG A 13 20.03 -5.85 0.73
C ARG A 13 19.85 -5.96 2.25
N VAL A 14 20.94 -5.86 2.97
CA VAL A 14 20.96 -5.78 4.43
C VAL A 14 20.31 -4.45 4.83
N ILE A 15 19.24 -4.51 5.63
CA ILE A 15 18.49 -3.35 6.08
C ILE A 15 19.26 -2.68 7.21
N ALA A 16 19.55 -1.39 7.07
CA ALA A 16 20.23 -0.58 8.08
C ALA A 16 19.29 -0.20 9.25
N ASN A 17 17.98 -0.31 9.10
CA ASN A 17 16.97 0.05 10.09
C ASN A 17 16.30 -1.17 10.72
N PRO A 18 15.94 -1.12 12.03
CA PRO A 18 15.20 -2.21 12.66
C PRO A 18 13.86 -2.47 11.94
N PRO A 19 13.39 -3.74 11.93
CA PRO A 19 12.10 -4.08 11.36
C PRO A 19 10.99 -3.21 11.93
N ARG A 20 10.16 -2.63 11.06
CA ARG A 20 9.00 -1.79 11.40
C ARG A 20 7.73 -2.54 11.05
N ARG A 21 6.61 -2.09 11.59
CA ARG A 21 5.29 -2.72 11.40
C ARG A 21 4.36 -1.79 10.66
N PHE A 22 3.75 -2.27 9.58
CA PHE A 22 2.83 -1.48 8.77
C PHE A 22 1.49 -2.20 8.57
N VAL A 23 0.43 -1.41 8.48
CA VAL A 23 -0.90 -1.89 8.08
C VAL A 23 -1.16 -1.47 6.64
N VAL A 24 -1.57 -2.41 5.79
CA VAL A 24 -1.93 -2.13 4.39
C VAL A 24 -3.38 -2.54 4.17
N GLY A 25 -4.20 -1.59 3.75
CA GLY A 25 -5.59 -1.79 3.38
C GLY A 25 -5.77 -1.74 1.87
N ILE A 26 -6.48 -2.71 1.28
CA ILE A 26 -6.85 -2.71 -0.14
C ILE A 26 -8.36 -2.64 -0.25
N SER A 27 -8.88 -1.60 -0.92
CA SER A 27 -10.32 -1.50 -1.15
C SER A 27 -10.71 -1.53 -2.63
N GLY A 28 -11.97 -1.41 -2.95
CA GLY A 28 -12.51 -1.66 -4.28
C GLY A 28 -12.33 -0.50 -5.27
N ALA A 29 -11.11 -0.04 -5.47
CA ALA A 29 -10.74 0.90 -6.52
C ALA A 29 -9.63 0.30 -7.38
N SER A 30 -9.55 0.61 -8.67
CA SER A 30 -8.48 0.13 -9.57
C SER A 30 -7.11 0.61 -9.06
N GLY A 31 -6.09 -0.24 -9.19
CA GLY A 31 -4.74 0.04 -8.75
C GLY A 31 -4.12 -1.07 -7.88
N ALA A 32 -4.53 -2.32 -8.08
CA ALA A 32 -4.00 -3.49 -7.38
C ALA A 32 -2.46 -3.55 -7.44
N TRP A 33 -1.86 -3.16 -8.55
CA TRP A 33 -0.41 -3.21 -8.76
C TRP A 33 0.38 -2.29 -7.82
N TYR A 34 -0.18 -1.14 -7.43
CA TYR A 34 0.44 -0.28 -6.40
C TYR A 34 0.56 -1.00 -5.06
N ALA A 35 -0.53 -1.67 -4.63
CA ALA A 35 -0.53 -2.43 -3.39
C ALA A 35 0.47 -3.59 -3.43
N GLN A 36 0.47 -4.38 -4.51
CA GLN A 36 1.41 -5.48 -4.71
C GLN A 36 2.88 -5.00 -4.64
N ARG A 37 3.18 -3.87 -5.29
CA ARG A 37 4.53 -3.32 -5.29
C ARG A 37 4.95 -2.82 -3.92
N LEU A 38 4.06 -2.12 -3.20
CA LEU A 38 4.32 -1.67 -1.82
C LEU A 38 4.58 -2.85 -0.89
N LEU A 39 3.72 -3.89 -0.93
CA LEU A 39 3.88 -5.11 -0.14
C LEU A 39 5.23 -5.79 -0.40
N ALA A 40 5.60 -5.94 -1.68
CA ALA A 40 6.85 -6.58 -2.05
C ALA A 40 8.06 -5.86 -1.45
N ILE A 41 8.11 -4.51 -1.53
CA ILE A 41 9.23 -3.73 -1.01
C ILE A 41 9.27 -3.80 0.54
N LEU A 42 8.15 -3.62 1.22
CA LEU A 42 8.11 -3.69 2.68
C LEU A 42 8.58 -5.06 3.20
N LEU A 43 8.12 -6.14 2.57
CA LEU A 43 8.50 -7.50 2.96
C LEU A 43 9.97 -7.82 2.59
N GLU A 44 10.45 -7.38 1.43
CA GLU A 44 11.84 -7.53 1.00
C GLU A 44 12.80 -6.84 1.96
N GLN A 45 12.40 -5.68 2.49
CA GLN A 45 13.16 -4.94 3.49
C GLN A 45 13.00 -5.48 4.92
N GLY A 46 12.28 -6.58 5.12
CA GLY A 46 12.17 -7.25 6.42
C GLY A 46 11.13 -6.66 7.37
N HIS A 47 10.28 -5.75 6.89
CA HIS A 47 9.20 -5.20 7.69
C HIS A 47 8.07 -6.20 7.92
N GLU A 48 7.34 -6.04 9.02
CA GLU A 48 6.11 -6.76 9.33
C GLU A 48 4.93 -6.05 8.67
N VAL A 49 4.09 -6.79 7.95
CA VAL A 49 2.95 -6.24 7.22
C VAL A 49 1.66 -6.92 7.62
N HIS A 50 0.69 -6.13 8.08
CA HIS A 50 -0.67 -6.53 8.36
C HIS A 50 -1.58 -6.11 7.21
N LEU A 51 -2.02 -7.07 6.41
CA LEU A 51 -2.82 -6.85 5.22
C LEU A 51 -4.30 -7.09 5.53
N VAL A 52 -5.15 -6.15 5.15
CA VAL A 52 -6.61 -6.30 5.14
C VAL A 52 -7.17 -5.90 3.77
N VAL A 53 -7.99 -6.78 3.18
CA VAL A 53 -8.55 -6.58 1.85
C VAL A 53 -10.07 -6.61 1.94
N SER A 54 -10.74 -5.55 1.47
CA SER A 54 -12.19 -5.51 1.40
C SER A 54 -12.73 -6.52 0.36
N ASP A 55 -14.02 -6.86 0.43
CA ASP A 55 -14.61 -7.81 -0.53
C ASP A 55 -14.52 -7.28 -1.98
N TYR A 56 -14.75 -5.98 -2.20
CA TYR A 56 -14.53 -5.36 -3.51
C TYR A 56 -13.04 -5.25 -3.87
N GLY A 57 -12.15 -5.11 -2.89
CA GLY A 57 -10.71 -5.18 -3.11
C GLY A 57 -10.26 -6.54 -3.61
N LYS A 58 -10.84 -7.64 -3.07
CA LYS A 58 -10.59 -9.01 -3.58
C LYS A 58 -11.05 -9.16 -5.02
N ARG A 59 -12.22 -8.58 -5.37
CA ARG A 59 -12.73 -8.59 -6.73
C ARG A 59 -11.76 -7.87 -7.67
N LEU A 60 -11.25 -6.70 -7.31
CA LEU A 60 -10.28 -5.94 -8.11
C LEU A 60 -8.94 -6.68 -8.26
N LEU A 61 -8.45 -7.31 -7.21
CA LEU A 61 -7.24 -8.16 -7.27
C LEU A 61 -7.41 -9.29 -8.29
N PHE A 62 -8.61 -9.89 -8.32
CA PHE A 62 -8.92 -10.92 -9.32
C PHE A 62 -9.02 -10.33 -10.74
N ASP A 63 -9.77 -9.25 -10.94
CA ASP A 63 -10.03 -8.68 -12.25
C ASP A 63 -8.75 -8.08 -12.89
N GLU A 64 -7.88 -7.44 -12.10
CA GLU A 64 -6.65 -6.77 -12.59
C GLU A 64 -5.41 -7.67 -12.63
N SER A 65 -5.31 -8.63 -11.71
CA SER A 65 -4.10 -9.44 -11.52
C SER A 65 -4.34 -10.94 -11.53
N GLY A 66 -5.58 -11.41 -11.66
CA GLY A 66 -5.94 -12.82 -11.63
C GLY A 66 -5.79 -13.50 -10.26
N ILE A 67 -5.68 -12.70 -9.19
CA ILE A 67 -5.43 -13.20 -7.83
C ILE A 67 -6.72 -13.75 -7.24
N LYS A 68 -6.74 -15.06 -6.98
CA LYS A 68 -7.87 -15.77 -6.34
C LYS A 68 -7.66 -15.96 -4.85
N THR A 69 -6.44 -16.22 -4.44
CA THR A 69 -6.04 -16.42 -3.04
C THR A 69 -5.09 -15.31 -2.64
N ILE A 70 -5.25 -14.78 -1.43
CA ILE A 70 -4.36 -13.73 -0.91
C ILE A 70 -3.29 -14.42 -0.06
N ASP A 71 -2.08 -14.49 -0.59
CA ASP A 71 -0.89 -15.06 0.04
C ASP A 71 0.37 -14.38 -0.53
N LEU A 72 1.55 -14.74 -0.02
CA LEU A 72 2.82 -14.18 -0.47
C LEU A 72 3.08 -14.47 -1.95
N GLU A 73 2.76 -15.66 -2.43
CA GLU A 73 3.02 -16.06 -3.82
C GLU A 73 2.19 -15.25 -4.80
N SER A 74 0.91 -15.12 -4.54
CA SER A 74 -0.03 -14.42 -5.42
C SER A 74 0.13 -12.90 -5.35
N MET A 75 0.34 -12.35 -4.15
CA MET A 75 0.48 -10.90 -3.96
C MET A 75 1.85 -10.37 -4.40
N CYS A 76 2.91 -11.15 -4.21
CA CYS A 76 4.29 -10.74 -4.47
C CYS A 76 5.06 -11.80 -5.29
N PRO A 77 4.57 -12.19 -6.51
CA PRO A 77 5.13 -13.32 -7.25
C PRO A 77 6.61 -13.14 -7.62
N GLY A 78 7.05 -11.92 -7.87
CA GLY A 78 8.45 -11.61 -8.15
C GLY A 78 9.34 -11.88 -6.94
N LEU A 79 8.94 -11.38 -5.77
CA LEU A 79 9.64 -11.62 -4.51
C LEU A 79 9.63 -13.10 -4.16
N HIS A 80 8.46 -13.76 -4.21
CA HIS A 80 8.34 -15.18 -3.91
C HIS A 80 9.30 -16.05 -4.75
N LYS A 81 9.43 -15.75 -6.05
CA LYS A 81 10.33 -16.49 -6.96
C LYS A 81 11.81 -16.24 -6.70
N SER A 82 12.19 -15.06 -6.22
CA SER A 82 13.59 -14.71 -5.95
C SER A 82 14.15 -15.33 -4.66
N LEU A 83 13.27 -15.74 -3.74
CA LEU A 83 13.65 -16.23 -2.42
C LEU A 83 13.95 -17.74 -2.41
N SER A 84 14.90 -18.17 -1.58
CA SER A 84 15.08 -19.58 -1.22
C SER A 84 13.88 -20.09 -0.40
N ALA A 85 13.70 -21.40 -0.27
CA ALA A 85 12.62 -21.98 0.54
C ALA A 85 12.67 -21.52 2.00
N LYS A 86 13.88 -21.38 2.57
CA LYS A 86 14.08 -20.86 3.93
C LYS A 86 13.64 -19.40 4.04
N ASP A 87 14.08 -18.57 3.10
CA ASP A 87 13.77 -17.14 3.12
C ASP A 87 12.29 -16.88 2.87
N ARG A 88 11.62 -17.70 2.02
CA ARG A 88 10.15 -17.64 1.84
C ARG A 88 9.41 -17.85 3.15
N THR A 89 9.84 -18.86 3.93
CA THR A 89 9.23 -19.14 5.24
C THR A 89 9.38 -17.95 6.17
N GLU A 90 10.55 -17.32 6.18
CA GLU A 90 10.83 -16.16 7.03
C GLU A 90 10.03 -14.92 6.59
N VAL A 91 9.95 -14.64 5.29
CA VAL A 91 9.13 -13.54 4.75
C VAL A 91 7.65 -13.79 5.02
N ASN A 92 7.17 -15.03 4.84
CA ASN A 92 5.76 -15.36 5.06
C ASN A 92 5.34 -15.17 6.54
N ARG A 93 6.24 -15.37 7.50
CA ARG A 93 6.00 -15.10 8.93
C ARG A 93 5.78 -13.61 9.24
N ARG A 94 6.18 -12.71 8.34
CA ARG A 94 6.02 -11.26 8.49
C ARG A 94 4.80 -10.70 7.74
N LEU A 95 4.08 -11.54 6.99
CA LEU A 95 2.85 -11.18 6.32
C LEU A 95 1.64 -11.76 7.06
N PHE A 96 0.88 -10.90 7.72
CA PHE A 96 -0.34 -11.23 8.45
C PHE A 96 -1.56 -10.79 7.65
N ILE A 97 -2.39 -11.73 7.24
CA ILE A 97 -3.58 -11.45 6.43
C ILE A 97 -4.81 -11.54 7.34
N HIS A 98 -5.55 -10.43 7.46
CA HIS A 98 -6.70 -10.33 8.31
C HIS A 98 -8.00 -10.39 7.51
N PRO A 99 -8.99 -11.21 7.93
CA PRO A 99 -10.31 -11.18 7.33
C PRO A 99 -11.00 -9.83 7.55
N ASN A 100 -11.51 -9.18 6.49
CA ASN A 100 -12.13 -7.84 6.60
C ASN A 100 -13.38 -7.80 7.50
N LYS A 101 -14.00 -8.96 7.76
CA LYS A 101 -15.15 -9.10 8.66
C LYS A 101 -14.75 -9.20 10.14
N ASP A 102 -13.49 -9.48 10.44
CA ASP A 102 -13.00 -9.62 11.81
C ASP A 102 -12.63 -8.26 12.42
N VAL A 103 -13.64 -7.52 12.83
CA VAL A 103 -13.47 -6.21 13.50
C VAL A 103 -12.83 -6.30 14.89
N GLY A 104 -12.61 -7.51 15.43
CA GLY A 104 -11.89 -7.80 16.67
C GLY A 104 -10.39 -8.10 16.46
N ALA A 105 -9.90 -8.16 15.22
CA ALA A 105 -8.48 -8.40 14.93
C ALA A 105 -7.57 -7.34 15.58
N VAL A 106 -6.32 -7.71 15.83
CA VAL A 106 -5.34 -6.86 16.57
C VAL A 106 -5.20 -5.46 15.99
N ILE A 107 -5.27 -5.30 14.67
CA ILE A 107 -5.16 -3.98 13.99
C ILE A 107 -6.37 -3.07 14.23
N ALA A 108 -7.46 -3.58 14.82
CA ALA A 108 -8.62 -2.79 15.24
C ALA A 108 -8.43 -2.17 16.63
N SER A 109 -7.33 -2.47 17.32
CA SER A 109 -7.04 -1.98 18.68
C SER A 109 -6.01 -0.85 18.67
N GLY A 110 -6.25 0.20 19.45
CA GLY A 110 -5.27 1.28 19.65
C GLY A 110 -3.99 0.82 20.36
N SER A 111 -4.03 -0.27 21.13
CA SER A 111 -2.87 -0.84 21.79
C SER A 111 -1.93 -1.61 20.85
N PHE A 112 -2.38 -1.94 19.63
CA PHE A 112 -1.53 -2.54 18.62
C PHE A 112 -0.63 -1.46 18.01
N LEU A 113 0.64 -1.46 18.38
CA LEU A 113 1.60 -0.47 17.92
C LEU A 113 2.07 -0.81 16.51
N HIS A 114 1.96 0.16 15.60
CA HIS A 114 2.46 0.09 14.24
C HIS A 114 2.96 1.46 13.78
N ASP A 115 3.79 1.49 12.75
CA ASP A 115 4.51 2.68 12.28
C ASP A 115 3.75 3.48 11.20
N GLY A 116 2.63 2.97 10.76
CA GLY A 116 1.75 3.64 9.80
C GLY A 116 0.79 2.69 9.10
N MET A 117 -0.25 3.26 8.53
CA MET A 117 -1.23 2.54 7.69
C MET A 117 -1.37 3.23 6.34
N VAL A 118 -1.44 2.42 5.30
CA VAL A 118 -1.72 2.87 3.92
C VAL A 118 -2.98 2.18 3.43
N VAL A 119 -3.94 2.94 2.94
CA VAL A 119 -5.09 2.39 2.20
C VAL A 119 -4.84 2.61 0.72
N ILE A 120 -4.48 1.54 0.00
CA ILE A 120 -4.05 1.59 -1.40
C ILE A 120 -4.53 0.37 -2.20
N PRO A 121 -5.31 0.55 -3.25
CA PRO A 121 -6.07 1.77 -3.55
C PRO A 121 -7.21 1.98 -2.55
N CYS A 122 -7.66 3.22 -2.42
CA CYS A 122 -8.81 3.58 -1.60
C CYS A 122 -10.00 3.95 -2.50
N SER A 123 -11.12 3.26 -2.35
CA SER A 123 -12.38 3.57 -3.05
C SER A 123 -13.15 4.69 -2.36
N SER A 124 -14.06 5.37 -3.08
CA SER A 124 -14.96 6.40 -2.53
C SER A 124 -15.78 5.87 -1.36
N SER A 125 -16.26 4.62 -1.40
CA SER A 125 -16.97 3.99 -0.28
C SER A 125 -16.10 3.89 0.97
N SER A 126 -14.85 3.44 0.84
CA SER A 126 -13.92 3.36 1.97
C SER A 126 -13.49 4.73 2.47
N LEU A 127 -13.24 5.67 1.55
CA LEU A 127 -12.92 7.07 1.87
C LEU A 127 -14.04 7.69 2.72
N GLY A 128 -15.30 7.59 2.27
CA GLY A 128 -16.46 8.12 2.97
C GLY A 128 -16.68 7.46 4.33
N ALA A 129 -16.54 6.13 4.41
CA ALA A 129 -16.69 5.40 5.67
C ALA A 129 -15.63 5.81 6.72
N ILE A 130 -14.38 6.03 6.30
CA ILE A 130 -13.32 6.50 7.20
C ILE A 130 -13.58 7.95 7.62
N ALA A 131 -13.97 8.83 6.68
CA ALA A 131 -14.22 10.25 6.93
C ALA A 131 -15.41 10.49 7.88
N THR A 132 -16.43 9.64 7.83
CA THR A 132 -17.62 9.73 8.70
C THR A 132 -17.51 8.93 9.99
N GLY A 133 -16.43 8.19 10.19
CA GLY A 133 -16.28 7.34 11.37
C GLY A 133 -17.09 6.04 11.32
N ALA A 134 -17.55 5.61 10.14
CA ALA A 134 -18.34 4.38 9.96
C ALA A 134 -17.44 3.14 9.86
N GLY A 135 -16.88 2.70 11.00
CA GLY A 135 -15.99 1.55 11.11
C GLY A 135 -16.69 0.20 11.04
N SER A 136 -17.49 -0.06 10.00
CA SER A 136 -18.31 -1.27 9.85
C SER A 136 -17.54 -2.53 9.46
N ASN A 137 -16.29 -2.40 9.07
CA ASN A 137 -15.39 -3.51 8.70
C ASN A 137 -13.98 -3.23 9.20
N LEU A 138 -13.11 -4.24 9.16
CA LEU A 138 -11.78 -4.15 9.73
C LEU A 138 -10.92 -3.08 9.04
N LEU A 139 -10.99 -2.95 7.73
CA LEU A 139 -10.19 -1.96 6.98
C LEU A 139 -10.51 -0.53 7.48
N THR A 140 -11.78 -0.16 7.49
CA THR A 140 -12.21 1.18 7.91
C THR A 140 -11.97 1.40 9.41
N ARG A 141 -12.19 0.36 10.23
CA ARG A 141 -11.89 0.39 11.67
C ARG A 141 -10.42 0.62 11.95
N ALA A 142 -9.51 -0.11 11.30
CA ALA A 142 -8.07 0.04 11.46
C ALA A 142 -7.60 1.46 11.06
N ALA A 143 -8.14 2.01 9.96
CA ALA A 143 -7.83 3.36 9.54
C ALA A 143 -8.28 4.41 10.58
N MET A 144 -9.49 4.28 11.12
CA MET A 144 -9.98 5.15 12.19
C MET A 144 -9.13 5.04 13.47
N VAL A 145 -8.73 3.82 13.84
CA VAL A 145 -7.85 3.61 15.00
C VAL A 145 -6.48 4.23 14.75
N THR A 146 -5.91 4.06 13.57
CA THR A 146 -4.65 4.70 13.17
C THR A 146 -4.72 6.21 13.34
N LEU A 147 -5.81 6.81 12.87
CA LEU A 147 -6.03 8.26 12.93
C LEU A 147 -6.20 8.76 14.36
N LYS A 148 -7.05 8.11 15.19
CA LYS A 148 -7.27 8.52 16.58
C LYS A 148 -6.02 8.38 17.45
N GLU A 149 -5.14 7.41 17.15
CA GLU A 149 -3.85 7.22 17.82
C GLU A 149 -2.74 8.13 17.25
N ARG A 150 -3.09 9.03 16.31
CA ARG A 150 -2.17 9.98 15.66
C ARG A 150 -0.97 9.31 14.98
N ARG A 151 -1.17 8.10 14.48
CA ARG A 151 -0.18 7.40 13.66
C ARG A 151 -0.33 7.82 12.20
N PRO A 152 0.72 7.76 11.38
CA PRO A 152 0.63 8.06 9.95
C PRO A 152 -0.48 7.23 9.27
N LEU A 153 -1.45 7.91 8.69
CA LEU A 153 -2.49 7.32 7.84
C LEU A 153 -2.38 7.94 6.46
N ILE A 154 -2.09 7.10 5.45
CA ILE A 154 -1.99 7.51 4.05
C ILE A 154 -3.17 6.95 3.28
N ILE A 155 -3.94 7.82 2.65
CA ILE A 155 -5.12 7.47 1.85
C ILE A 155 -4.79 7.68 0.38
N CYS A 156 -4.66 6.59 -0.35
CA CYS A 156 -4.40 6.60 -1.80
C CYS A 156 -5.73 6.46 -2.56
N HIS A 157 -6.57 7.50 -2.48
CA HIS A 157 -7.86 7.51 -3.17
C HIS A 157 -7.66 7.53 -4.68
N ARG A 158 -8.34 6.58 -5.38
CA ARG A 158 -8.33 6.49 -6.84
C ARG A 158 -9.75 6.53 -7.39
N GLU A 159 -10.08 7.68 -7.96
CA GLU A 159 -11.33 7.92 -8.67
C GLU A 159 -11.10 9.00 -9.75
N MET A 160 -11.86 8.93 -10.85
CA MET A 160 -11.86 9.93 -11.91
C MET A 160 -13.17 9.86 -12.71
N PRO A 161 -13.91 11.00 -12.82
CA PRO A 161 -13.68 12.29 -12.16
C PRO A 161 -13.99 12.24 -10.66
N LEU A 162 -13.46 13.19 -9.90
CA LEU A 162 -13.85 13.39 -8.50
C LEU A 162 -15.17 14.15 -8.41
N ASN A 163 -16.05 13.72 -7.51
CA ASN A 163 -17.25 14.47 -7.17
C ASN A 163 -17.05 15.31 -5.89
N LEU A 164 -17.96 16.21 -5.59
CA LEU A 164 -17.85 17.08 -4.41
C LEU A 164 -17.83 16.29 -3.08
N ILE A 165 -18.49 15.13 -3.03
CA ILE A 165 -18.51 14.27 -1.83
C ILE A 165 -17.12 13.70 -1.58
N ASP A 166 -16.44 13.19 -2.62
CA ASP A 166 -15.06 12.69 -2.48
C ASP A 166 -14.12 13.80 -2.02
N ILE A 167 -14.22 15.00 -2.62
CA ILE A 167 -13.40 16.17 -2.26
C ILE A 167 -13.60 16.54 -0.79
N ARG A 168 -14.84 16.60 -0.29
CA ARG A 168 -15.15 16.92 1.12
C ARG A 168 -14.66 15.81 2.07
N ASN A 169 -14.77 14.55 1.69
CA ASN A 169 -14.25 13.45 2.48
C ASN A 169 -12.72 13.49 2.57
N MET A 170 -12.03 13.83 1.48
CA MET A 170 -10.57 14.03 1.47
C MET A 170 -10.18 15.23 2.36
N GLU A 171 -10.89 16.35 2.27
CA GLU A 171 -10.68 17.51 3.14
C GLU A 171 -10.86 17.14 4.62
N THR A 172 -11.96 16.46 4.97
CA THR A 172 -12.23 16.01 6.33
C THR A 172 -11.09 15.15 6.88
N LEU A 173 -10.62 14.19 6.10
CA LEU A 173 -9.51 13.31 6.51
C LEU A 173 -8.19 14.06 6.60
N ALA A 174 -7.91 14.99 5.70
CA ALA A 174 -6.71 15.82 5.74
C ALA A 174 -6.69 16.72 6.99
N LEU A 175 -7.81 17.36 7.33
CA LEU A 175 -7.97 18.15 8.56
C LEU A 175 -7.83 17.30 9.83
N ALA A 176 -8.26 16.03 9.78
CA ALA A 176 -8.10 15.08 10.87
C ALA A 176 -6.66 14.53 11.00
N GLY A 177 -5.75 14.82 10.06
CA GLY A 177 -4.34 14.45 10.09
C GLY A 177 -3.94 13.29 9.20
N ALA A 178 -4.82 12.78 8.33
CA ALA A 178 -4.44 11.83 7.31
C ALA A 178 -3.71 12.53 6.14
N THR A 179 -2.80 11.81 5.49
CA THR A 179 -2.18 12.26 4.25
C THR A 179 -2.99 11.74 3.05
N ILE A 180 -3.52 12.64 2.24
CA ILE A 180 -4.15 12.27 0.97
C ILE A 180 -3.06 12.18 -0.10
N CYS A 181 -2.80 10.97 -0.57
CA CYS A 181 -1.78 10.67 -1.57
C CYS A 181 -2.40 9.87 -2.72
N SER A 182 -3.23 10.54 -3.52
CA SER A 182 -3.84 9.93 -4.71
C SER A 182 -2.74 9.41 -5.66
N PRO A 183 -2.94 8.25 -6.32
CA PRO A 183 -1.94 7.67 -7.22
C PRO A 183 -1.93 8.41 -8.57
N ASN A 184 -1.50 9.67 -8.54
CA ASN A 184 -1.37 10.56 -9.68
C ASN A 184 0.12 10.68 -10.05
N PRO A 185 0.65 9.84 -10.95
CA PRO A 185 2.07 9.83 -11.28
C PRO A 185 2.48 11.10 -12.04
N GLY A 186 3.67 11.62 -11.69
CA GLY A 186 4.31 12.67 -12.48
C GLY A 186 5.09 12.09 -13.66
N PHE A 187 5.03 12.77 -14.81
CA PHE A 187 5.74 12.34 -16.01
C PHE A 187 7.13 13.00 -16.18
N TYR A 188 7.50 13.90 -15.29
CA TYR A 188 8.78 14.63 -15.34
C TYR A 188 10.01 13.72 -15.16
N LEU A 189 9.83 12.50 -14.62
CA LEU A 189 10.90 11.49 -14.55
C LEU A 189 11.03 10.64 -15.82
N LEU A 190 10.29 10.99 -16.89
CA LEU A 190 10.30 10.32 -18.19
C LEU A 190 10.09 8.80 -18.06
N PRO A 191 8.95 8.33 -17.53
CA PRO A 191 8.68 6.91 -17.36
C PRO A 191 8.68 6.20 -18.73
N LYS A 192 9.31 5.03 -18.80
CA LYS A 192 9.40 4.19 -20.01
C LYS A 192 8.51 2.96 -19.93
N SER A 193 7.98 2.66 -18.76
CA SER A 193 7.16 1.49 -18.48
C SER A 193 6.08 1.81 -17.46
N ILE A 194 5.07 0.94 -17.37
CA ILE A 194 4.05 1.01 -16.30
C ILE A 194 4.71 0.80 -14.92
N ASP A 195 5.75 -0.01 -14.85
CA ASP A 195 6.48 -0.23 -13.59
C ASP A 195 7.13 1.08 -13.08
N ASP A 196 7.62 1.94 -13.96
CA ASP A 196 8.18 3.24 -13.55
C ASP A 196 7.09 4.16 -12.95
N ILE A 197 5.87 4.11 -13.50
CA ILE A 197 4.71 4.85 -12.97
C ILE A 197 4.31 4.32 -11.60
N ILE A 198 4.30 2.99 -11.44
CA ILE A 198 3.99 2.33 -10.17
C ILE A 198 5.08 2.68 -9.14
N ASP A 199 6.34 2.57 -9.50
CA ASP A 199 7.47 2.86 -8.64
C ASP A 199 7.50 4.32 -8.19
N PHE A 200 7.11 5.27 -9.05
CA PHE A 200 6.96 6.68 -8.66
C PHE A 200 5.96 6.84 -7.51
N THR A 201 4.77 6.27 -7.66
CA THR A 201 3.71 6.38 -6.64
C THR A 201 4.11 5.67 -5.35
N VAL A 202 4.63 4.44 -5.46
CA VAL A 202 5.02 3.64 -4.29
C VAL A 202 6.20 4.27 -3.55
N GLY A 203 7.16 4.85 -4.27
CA GLY A 203 8.27 5.55 -3.64
C GLY A 203 7.81 6.78 -2.86
N LYS A 204 6.84 7.56 -3.37
CA LYS A 204 6.25 8.67 -2.59
C LYS A 204 5.56 8.19 -1.31
N ILE A 205 4.90 7.04 -1.35
CA ILE A 205 4.30 6.42 -0.16
C ILE A 205 5.38 5.97 0.83
N LEU A 206 6.46 5.36 0.36
CA LEU A 206 7.60 4.97 1.19
C LEU A 206 8.27 6.18 1.85
N ASP A 207 8.46 7.29 1.11
CA ASP A 207 8.95 8.56 1.66
C ASP A 207 8.05 9.05 2.82
N LEU A 208 6.73 9.03 2.64
CA LEU A 208 5.74 9.43 3.65
C LEU A 208 5.78 8.51 4.88
N LEU A 209 6.04 7.22 4.69
CA LEU A 209 6.25 6.25 5.77
C LEU A 209 7.65 6.34 6.39
N LYS A 210 8.54 7.19 5.86
CA LYS A 210 9.96 7.28 6.25
C LYS A 210 10.67 5.93 6.11
N VAL A 211 10.38 5.20 5.04
CA VAL A 211 11.03 3.95 4.64
C VAL A 211 12.03 4.29 3.54
N GLU A 212 13.30 3.99 3.77
CA GLU A 212 14.36 4.21 2.78
C GLU A 212 14.14 3.34 1.54
N HIS A 213 14.37 3.89 0.35
CA HIS A 213 14.23 3.17 -0.91
C HIS A 213 15.08 3.80 -2.01
N GLU A 214 15.32 3.04 -3.09
CA GLU A 214 16.09 3.48 -4.26
C GLU A 214 15.21 3.67 -5.50
N LEU A 215 13.89 3.79 -5.31
CA LEU A 215 12.98 4.04 -6.44
C LEU A 215 13.18 5.45 -6.96
N LYS A 216 13.08 5.62 -8.28
CA LYS A 216 13.18 6.92 -8.95
C LYS A 216 11.93 7.76 -8.66
N THR A 217 11.97 8.57 -7.61
CA THR A 217 10.86 9.43 -7.19
C THR A 217 11.26 10.89 -7.00
N ARG A 218 12.58 11.16 -6.97
CA ARG A 218 13.12 12.48 -6.68
C ARG A 218 13.60 13.14 -7.96
N TRP A 219 13.39 14.45 -8.05
CA TRP A 219 14.01 15.28 -9.06
C TRP A 219 15.49 15.42 -8.73
N GLU A 220 16.34 14.74 -9.47
CA GLU A 220 17.76 15.01 -9.48
C GLU A 220 18.00 16.07 -10.54
N HIS A 221 18.57 17.23 -10.18
CA HIS A 221 19.06 18.16 -11.18
C HIS A 221 20.04 17.39 -12.06
N ALA A 222 19.72 17.28 -13.35
CA ALA A 222 20.72 16.85 -14.31
C ALA A 222 21.90 17.81 -14.13
N GLU A 223 23.06 17.30 -13.70
CA GLU A 223 24.29 18.07 -13.81
C GLU A 223 24.36 18.54 -15.24
N THR A 224 24.23 19.85 -15.42
CA THR A 224 24.48 20.51 -16.71
C THR A 224 25.90 20.13 -17.09
N LYS A 225 26.03 19.13 -17.98
CA LYS A 225 27.28 18.89 -18.67
C LYS A 225 27.46 20.11 -19.57
N GLU A 226 28.26 21.07 -19.10
CA GLU A 226 28.88 22.10 -19.93
C GLU A 226 29.75 21.46 -21.03
#